data_fecc05dd930acb75241959fd192d46ff
#
_entry.id   fecc05dd930acb75241959fd192d46ff
#
_cell.length_a   1.000
_cell.length_b   1.000
_cell.length_c   1.000
_cell.angle_alpha   90.00
_cell.angle_beta   90.00
_cell.angle_gamma   90.00
#
_symmetry.space_group_name_H-M   'P 1'
#
loop_
_entity.id
_entity.type
_entity.pdbx_description
1 polymer ?
#
loop_
_entity_poly.entity_id
_entity_poly.type
_entity_poly.pdbx_seq_one_letter_code
_entity_poly.pdbx_strand_id
1 'polypeptide(L)'
;LVGLLSNVGNWDERRREYAGARGTRFTIWPGSGLRRKTYDWVMTAELVETSRLFARTVAKVDSRWIEQVADRAGLTRHVFGEPYWSTRQGAAMVHEKVLLYGMTLVADRPATLASVGTDSARQVAREMFIRSGLVEGGWHARHGFVERNRELIEELQDVERRRREHG
;
A
#
# COMPACT_ATOMS: atom_id res chain seq x y z
N LEU A 1 11.90 -12.87 11.00
CA LEU A 1 10.73 -11.95 11.06
C LEU A 1 9.73 -12.19 9.93
N VAL A 2 10.19 -12.52 8.71
CA VAL A 2 9.29 -12.80 7.57
C VAL A 2 8.32 -13.96 7.87
N GLY A 3 8.77 -15.00 8.54
CA GLY A 3 7.92 -16.12 8.95
C GLY A 3 6.76 -15.75 9.89
N LEU A 4 6.87 -14.64 10.62
CA LEU A 4 5.80 -14.16 11.51
C LEU A 4 4.74 -13.33 10.79
N LEU A 5 4.95 -12.96 9.54
CA LEU A 5 3.95 -12.19 8.77
C LEU A 5 2.66 -12.98 8.50
N SER A 6 2.71 -14.31 8.56
CA SER A 6 1.50 -15.15 8.51
C SER A 6 0.66 -15.11 9.78
N ASN A 7 1.22 -14.61 10.88
CA ASN A 7 0.59 -14.56 12.20
C ASN A 7 0.19 -13.13 12.61
N VAL A 8 -0.04 -12.26 11.65
CA VAL A 8 -0.62 -10.94 11.89
C VAL A 8 -2.14 -11.00 11.76
N GLY A 9 -2.83 -10.11 12.45
CA GLY A 9 -4.27 -9.98 12.37
C GLY A 9 -4.71 -8.53 12.40
N ASN A 10 -5.76 -8.25 11.66
CA ASN A 10 -6.44 -6.96 11.64
C ASN A 10 -7.76 -7.04 12.39
N TRP A 11 -8.06 -6.05 13.21
CA TRP A 11 -9.31 -6.02 13.98
C TRP A 11 -10.54 -5.86 13.07
N ASP A 12 -11.48 -6.77 13.23
CA ASP A 12 -12.80 -6.72 12.61
C ASP A 12 -13.84 -6.27 13.64
N GLU A 13 -14.23 -5.00 13.59
CA GLU A 13 -15.18 -4.40 14.54
C GLU A 13 -16.56 -5.08 14.50
N ARG A 14 -17.00 -5.52 13.33
CA ARG A 14 -18.32 -6.15 13.16
C ARG A 14 -18.39 -7.52 13.83
N ARG A 15 -17.31 -8.29 13.73
CA ARG A 15 -17.23 -9.66 14.28
C ARG A 15 -16.56 -9.71 15.63
N ARG A 16 -15.92 -8.62 16.06
CA ARG A 16 -15.18 -8.50 17.33
C ARG A 16 -14.11 -9.58 17.49
N GLU A 17 -13.39 -9.82 16.39
CA GLU A 17 -12.27 -10.75 16.31
C GLU A 17 -11.23 -10.23 15.33
N TYR A 18 -10.05 -10.87 15.30
CA TYR A 18 -8.99 -10.53 14.35
C TYR A 18 -9.12 -11.38 13.10
N ALA A 19 -9.07 -10.71 11.93
CA ALA A 19 -8.94 -11.34 10.64
C ALA A 19 -7.45 -11.52 10.32
N GLY A 20 -7.02 -12.77 10.21
CA GLY A 20 -5.64 -13.13 9.92
C GLY A 20 -5.40 -13.52 8.46
N ALA A 21 -4.23 -14.07 8.21
CA ALA A 21 -3.83 -14.55 6.90
C ALA A 21 -4.75 -15.66 6.37
N ARG A 22 -5.00 -15.67 5.07
CA ARG A 22 -5.74 -16.75 4.37
C ARG A 22 -7.14 -17.01 4.92
N GLY A 23 -7.82 -15.98 5.39
CA GLY A 23 -9.16 -16.09 5.96
C GLY A 23 -9.21 -16.65 7.38
N THR A 24 -8.08 -16.83 8.03
CA THR A 24 -8.00 -17.22 9.44
C THR A 24 -8.63 -16.16 10.33
N ARG A 25 -9.31 -16.59 11.38
CA ARG A 25 -9.90 -15.70 12.39
C ARG A 25 -9.51 -16.15 13.77
N PHE A 26 -9.14 -15.21 14.63
CA PHE A 26 -8.73 -15.52 15.99
C PHE A 26 -9.12 -14.42 16.97
N THR A 27 -9.14 -14.78 18.25
CA THR A 27 -9.27 -13.85 19.36
C THR A 27 -8.04 -13.92 20.25
N ILE A 28 -7.77 -12.85 20.98
CA ILE A 28 -6.67 -12.83 21.95
C ILE A 28 -7.04 -13.70 23.15
N TRP A 29 -6.09 -14.53 23.60
CA TRP A 29 -6.25 -15.38 24.78
C TRP A 29 -6.71 -14.57 26.00
N PRO A 30 -7.70 -15.07 26.78
CA PRO A 30 -8.29 -14.34 27.90
C PRO A 30 -7.30 -13.82 28.96
N GLY A 31 -6.18 -14.51 29.15
CA GLY A 31 -5.12 -14.14 30.09
C GLY A 31 -4.10 -13.15 29.55
N SER A 32 -4.21 -12.71 28.29
CA SER A 32 -3.29 -11.73 27.71
C SER A 32 -3.59 -10.32 28.22
N GLY A 33 -2.54 -9.58 28.59
CA GLY A 33 -2.65 -8.17 28.96
C GLY A 33 -3.20 -7.26 27.87
N LEU A 34 -3.10 -7.67 26.58
CA LEU A 34 -3.61 -6.92 25.44
C LEU A 34 -5.11 -7.12 25.19
N ARG A 35 -5.77 -8.07 25.87
CA ARG A 35 -7.20 -8.31 25.70
C ARG A 35 -8.10 -7.14 26.07
N ARG A 36 -7.63 -6.28 26.99
CA ARG A 36 -8.41 -5.13 27.48
C ARG A 36 -8.48 -3.96 26.51
N LYS A 37 -7.62 -3.94 25.49
CA LYS A 37 -7.56 -2.89 24.46
C LYS A 37 -7.66 -3.54 23.09
N THR A 38 -8.38 -2.87 22.19
CA THR A 38 -8.45 -3.25 20.78
C THR A 38 -7.36 -2.48 20.03
N TYR A 39 -6.52 -3.20 19.33
CA TYR A 39 -5.52 -2.63 18.44
C TYR A 39 -5.87 -2.98 17.00
N ASP A 40 -5.64 -2.05 16.07
CA ASP A 40 -5.96 -2.26 14.66
C ASP A 40 -5.20 -3.45 14.07
N TRP A 41 -3.92 -3.57 14.42
CA TRP A 41 -3.05 -4.66 14.00
C TRP A 41 -2.32 -5.28 15.16
N VAL A 42 -2.29 -6.60 15.17
CA VAL A 42 -1.53 -7.39 16.14
C VAL A 42 -0.70 -8.45 15.43
N MET A 43 0.39 -8.85 16.06
CA MET A 43 1.19 -10.00 15.68
C MET A 43 1.19 -11.00 16.83
N THR A 44 1.02 -12.27 16.52
CA THR A 44 1.08 -13.35 17.52
C THR A 44 2.24 -14.30 17.24
N ALA A 45 2.90 -14.76 18.30
CA ALA A 45 3.90 -15.81 18.19
C ALA A 45 3.27 -17.19 18.08
N GLU A 46 2.06 -17.37 18.62
CA GLU A 46 1.40 -18.68 18.71
C GLU A 46 -0.11 -18.54 18.51
N LEU A 47 -0.66 -19.41 17.67
CA LEU A 47 -2.10 -19.63 17.53
C LEU A 47 -2.44 -21.01 18.12
N VAL A 48 -3.36 -21.03 19.08
CA VAL A 48 -3.82 -22.25 19.77
C VAL A 48 -5.25 -22.53 19.38
N GLU A 49 -5.48 -23.70 18.83
CA GLU A 49 -6.81 -24.18 18.47
C GLU A 49 -7.45 -24.90 19.64
N THR A 50 -8.65 -24.46 20.00
CA THR A 50 -9.54 -25.14 20.95
C THR A 50 -10.92 -25.27 20.30
N SER A 51 -12.00 -24.85 20.94
CA SER A 51 -13.29 -24.62 20.28
C SER A 51 -13.26 -23.42 19.32
N ARG A 52 -12.28 -22.53 19.51
CA ARG A 52 -11.95 -21.39 18.67
C ARG A 52 -10.45 -21.26 18.57
N LEU A 53 -9.98 -20.46 17.61
CA LEU A 53 -8.57 -20.13 17.49
C LEU A 53 -8.22 -18.94 18.38
N PHE A 54 -7.24 -19.13 19.26
CA PHE A 54 -6.76 -18.09 20.17
C PHE A 54 -5.30 -17.73 19.90
N ALA A 55 -5.01 -16.44 19.96
CA ALA A 55 -3.65 -15.92 19.88
C ALA A 55 -3.03 -15.80 21.28
N ARG A 56 -1.85 -16.40 21.44
CA ARG A 56 -0.98 -16.22 22.61
C ARG A 56 0.25 -15.42 22.25
N THR A 57 0.82 -14.75 23.24
CA THR A 57 2.03 -13.93 23.04
C THR A 57 1.83 -12.92 21.92
N VAL A 58 0.91 -11.99 22.16
CA VAL A 58 0.46 -10.99 21.17
C VAL A 58 1.17 -9.68 21.41
N ALA A 59 1.59 -9.04 20.32
CA ALA A 59 2.14 -7.69 20.33
C ALA A 59 1.36 -6.78 19.36
N LYS A 60 1.19 -5.51 19.76
CA LYS A 60 0.72 -4.48 18.85
C LYS A 60 1.77 -4.27 17.75
N VAL A 61 1.31 -4.08 16.51
CA VAL A 61 2.18 -3.80 15.36
C VAL A 61 1.59 -2.68 14.51
N ASP A 62 2.46 -1.89 13.88
CA ASP A 62 2.06 -0.86 12.92
C ASP A 62 1.95 -1.48 11.53
N SER A 63 0.85 -1.20 10.83
CA SER A 63 0.61 -1.69 9.46
C SER A 63 1.71 -1.28 8.48
N ARG A 64 2.29 -0.09 8.66
CA ARG A 64 3.40 0.41 7.83
C ARG A 64 4.65 -0.46 7.97
N TRP A 65 4.93 -0.93 9.18
CA TRP A 65 6.04 -1.84 9.40
C TRP A 65 5.77 -3.22 8.75
N ILE A 66 4.54 -3.73 8.86
CA ILE A 66 4.13 -4.97 8.17
C ILE A 66 4.34 -4.82 6.67
N GLU A 67 3.84 -3.71 6.09
CA GLU A 67 3.97 -3.41 4.66
C GLU A 67 5.45 -3.39 4.23
N GLN A 68 6.30 -2.64 4.93
CA GLN A 68 7.72 -2.55 4.59
C GLN A 68 8.44 -3.90 4.60
N VAL A 69 8.20 -4.71 5.61
CA VAL A 69 8.84 -6.04 5.73
C VAL A 69 8.31 -6.99 4.68
N ALA A 70 7.00 -7.00 4.45
CA ALA A 70 6.35 -7.86 3.48
C ALA A 70 6.73 -7.49 2.04
N ASP A 71 6.83 -6.20 1.75
CA ASP A 71 7.19 -5.69 0.42
C ASP A 71 8.62 -6.05 0.06
N ARG A 72 9.57 -5.86 0.99
CA ARG A 72 10.96 -6.30 0.82
C ARG A 72 11.10 -7.80 0.60
N ALA A 73 10.17 -8.57 1.14
CA ALA A 73 10.13 -10.03 0.98
C ALA A 73 9.37 -10.48 -0.28
N GLY A 74 8.81 -9.54 -1.06
CA GLY A 74 8.01 -9.83 -2.25
C GLY A 74 6.68 -10.52 -1.95
N LEU A 75 6.12 -10.31 -0.75
CA LEU A 75 4.89 -10.96 -0.29
C LEU A 75 3.65 -10.09 -0.45
N THR A 76 3.81 -8.80 -0.73
CA THR A 76 2.69 -7.87 -0.96
C THR A 76 2.17 -7.98 -2.39
N ARG A 77 0.89 -7.73 -2.53
CA ARG A 77 0.23 -7.54 -3.83
C ARG A 77 -0.34 -6.14 -3.89
N HIS A 78 0.15 -5.35 -4.85
CA HIS A 78 -0.36 -4.01 -5.12
C HIS A 78 -1.43 -4.08 -6.20
N VAL A 79 -2.58 -3.46 -5.95
CA VAL A 79 -3.70 -3.35 -6.88
C VAL A 79 -3.98 -1.87 -7.09
N PHE A 80 -3.98 -1.44 -8.34
CA PHE A 80 -4.19 -0.06 -8.73
C PHE A 80 -5.55 0.11 -9.39
N GLY A 81 -6.23 1.20 -9.04
CA GLY A 81 -7.50 1.58 -9.65
C GLY A 81 -7.32 2.33 -10.97
N GLU A 82 -8.41 2.91 -11.46
CA GLU A 82 -8.38 3.71 -12.67
C GLU A 82 -7.57 5.00 -12.49
N PRO A 83 -6.72 5.37 -13.45
CA PRO A 83 -6.01 6.63 -13.42
C PRO A 83 -6.95 7.83 -13.47
N TYR A 84 -6.62 8.87 -12.71
CA TYR A 84 -7.35 10.14 -12.71
C TYR A 84 -6.38 11.32 -12.61
N TRP A 85 -6.82 12.47 -13.11
CA TRP A 85 -6.06 13.71 -12.99
C TRP A 85 -6.39 14.42 -11.68
N SER A 86 -5.37 14.74 -10.91
CA SER A 86 -5.50 15.56 -9.70
C SER A 86 -5.03 16.99 -9.96
N THR A 87 -5.97 17.90 -10.09
CA THR A 87 -5.67 19.34 -10.24
C THR A 87 -4.90 19.88 -9.05
N ARG A 88 -5.21 19.38 -7.85
CA ARG A 88 -4.53 19.79 -6.61
C ARG A 88 -3.06 19.39 -6.61
N GLN A 89 -2.73 18.21 -7.10
CA GLN A 89 -1.37 17.69 -7.15
C GLN A 89 -0.69 17.99 -8.49
N GLY A 90 -1.49 18.34 -9.50
CA GLY A 90 -1.05 18.57 -10.84
C GLY A 90 -0.39 17.34 -11.46
N ALA A 91 -0.92 16.17 -11.16
CA ALA A 91 -0.36 14.90 -11.59
C ALA A 91 -1.45 13.88 -11.89
N ALA A 92 -1.13 12.92 -12.74
CA ALA A 92 -1.91 11.72 -12.91
C ALA A 92 -1.76 10.83 -11.67
N MET A 93 -2.88 10.45 -11.07
CA MET A 93 -2.96 9.69 -9.83
C MET A 93 -3.68 8.37 -10.04
N VAL A 94 -3.46 7.45 -9.12
CA VAL A 94 -4.22 6.21 -8.97
C VAL A 94 -4.54 5.98 -7.51
N HIS A 95 -5.56 5.19 -7.23
CA HIS A 95 -5.80 4.62 -5.92
C HIS A 95 -5.09 3.28 -5.81
N GLU A 96 -4.32 3.09 -4.76
CA GLU A 96 -3.55 1.88 -4.50
C GLU A 96 -4.15 1.11 -3.32
N LYS A 97 -4.32 -0.19 -3.51
CA LYS A 97 -4.67 -1.16 -2.48
C LYS A 97 -3.51 -2.13 -2.30
N VAL A 98 -3.12 -2.39 -1.06
CA VAL A 98 -2.04 -3.34 -0.74
C VAL A 98 -2.59 -4.51 0.04
N LEU A 99 -2.32 -5.71 -0.45
CA LEU A 99 -2.77 -6.98 0.12
C LEU A 99 -1.58 -7.82 0.59
N LEU A 100 -1.77 -8.52 1.70
CA LEU A 100 -0.85 -9.51 2.22
C LEU A 100 -1.63 -10.76 2.65
N TYR A 101 -1.39 -11.91 2.03
CA TYR A 101 -2.08 -13.16 2.32
C TYR A 101 -3.62 -13.05 2.36
N GLY A 102 -4.21 -12.21 1.51
CA GLY A 102 -5.64 -11.93 1.49
C GLY A 102 -6.12 -10.87 2.48
N MET A 103 -5.25 -10.41 3.38
CA MET A 103 -5.54 -9.28 4.27
C MET A 103 -5.30 -7.95 3.53
N THR A 104 -6.12 -6.96 3.81
CA THR A 104 -5.94 -5.61 3.29
C THR A 104 -5.08 -4.79 4.25
N LEU A 105 -3.82 -4.54 3.88
CA LEU A 105 -2.91 -3.65 4.63
C LEU A 105 -3.24 -2.18 4.39
N VAL A 106 -3.54 -1.84 3.14
CA VAL A 106 -3.95 -0.51 2.70
C VAL A 106 -5.19 -0.68 1.83
N ALA A 107 -6.31 -0.09 2.24
CA ALA A 107 -7.57 -0.20 1.51
C ALA A 107 -7.63 0.75 0.31
N ASP A 108 -7.17 1.97 0.52
CA ASP A 108 -7.21 3.04 -0.48
C ASP A 108 -6.15 4.10 -0.13
N ARG A 109 -5.16 4.23 -0.98
CA ARG A 109 -4.09 5.21 -0.84
C ARG A 109 -3.86 5.90 -2.17
N PRO A 110 -3.96 7.23 -2.24
CA PRO A 110 -3.61 7.94 -3.46
C PRO A 110 -2.10 7.83 -3.71
N ALA A 111 -1.73 7.47 -4.93
CA ALA A 111 -0.36 7.38 -5.39
C ALA A 111 -0.24 8.02 -6.77
N THR A 112 0.95 8.47 -7.14
CA THR A 112 1.18 8.97 -8.50
C THR A 112 1.18 7.81 -9.48
N LEU A 113 0.59 7.98 -10.64
CA LEU A 113 0.58 6.95 -11.69
C LEU A 113 2.01 6.56 -12.10
N ALA A 114 2.94 7.52 -12.06
CA ALA A 114 4.35 7.26 -12.33
C ALA A 114 4.99 6.27 -11.34
N SER A 115 4.54 6.23 -10.07
CA SER A 115 5.06 5.32 -9.06
C SER A 115 4.71 3.85 -9.29
N VAL A 116 3.75 3.55 -10.16
CA VAL A 116 3.42 2.18 -10.58
C VAL A 116 4.60 1.50 -11.29
N GLY A 117 5.46 2.29 -11.94
CA GLY A 117 6.75 1.82 -12.46
C GLY A 117 6.70 1.08 -13.79
N THR A 118 5.54 0.92 -14.42
CA THR A 118 5.40 0.31 -15.75
C THR A 118 5.49 1.35 -16.85
N ASP A 119 5.95 0.94 -18.04
CA ASP A 119 6.03 1.85 -19.19
C ASP A 119 4.65 2.33 -19.63
N SER A 120 3.65 1.47 -19.59
CA SER A 120 2.26 1.84 -19.88
C SER A 120 1.72 2.89 -18.91
N ALA A 121 2.00 2.76 -17.61
CA ALA A 121 1.59 3.76 -16.62
C ALA A 121 2.26 5.12 -16.87
N ARG A 122 3.54 5.11 -17.22
CA ARG A 122 4.28 6.33 -17.59
C ARG A 122 3.71 7.01 -18.83
N GLN A 123 3.37 6.22 -19.84
CA GLN A 123 2.76 6.73 -21.06
C GLN A 123 1.40 7.37 -20.78
N VAL A 124 0.52 6.69 -20.05
CA VAL A 124 -0.79 7.21 -19.66
C VAL A 124 -0.64 8.47 -18.80
N ALA A 125 0.29 8.48 -17.85
CA ALA A 125 0.56 9.68 -17.04
C ALA A 125 0.97 10.88 -17.88
N ARG A 126 1.81 10.66 -18.89
CA ARG A 126 2.23 11.70 -19.84
C ARG A 126 1.06 12.21 -20.68
N GLU A 127 0.23 11.32 -21.20
CA GLU A 127 -0.94 11.70 -21.99
C GLU A 127 -1.94 12.51 -21.16
N MET A 128 -2.20 12.10 -19.94
CA MET A 128 -3.06 12.82 -19.01
C MET A 128 -2.49 14.20 -18.66
N PHE A 129 -1.18 14.30 -18.46
CA PHE A 129 -0.51 15.56 -18.22
C PHE A 129 -0.66 16.53 -19.40
N ILE A 130 -0.43 16.07 -20.62
CA ILE A 130 -0.60 16.87 -21.82
C ILE A 130 -2.04 17.34 -21.97
N ARG A 131 -3.01 16.43 -21.83
CA ARG A 131 -4.43 16.75 -21.99
C ARG A 131 -4.94 17.69 -20.89
N SER A 132 -4.80 17.30 -19.64
CA SER A 132 -5.43 18.00 -18.52
C SER A 132 -4.53 19.11 -17.95
N GLY A 133 -3.21 18.93 -17.98
CA GLY A 133 -2.26 19.89 -17.47
C GLY A 133 -2.02 21.08 -18.42
N LEU A 134 -1.90 20.82 -19.71
CA LEU A 134 -1.53 21.84 -20.70
C LEU A 134 -2.71 22.34 -21.52
N VAL A 135 -3.60 21.45 -21.97
CA VAL A 135 -4.67 21.80 -22.94
C VAL A 135 -5.92 22.34 -22.24
N GLU A 136 -6.36 21.73 -21.14
CA GLU A 136 -7.60 22.14 -20.45
C GLU A 136 -7.41 23.32 -19.47
N GLY A 137 -6.28 24.01 -19.55
CA GLY A 137 -6.04 25.24 -18.78
C GLY A 137 -5.72 25.03 -17.30
N GLY A 138 -5.34 23.83 -16.90
CA GLY A 138 -4.73 23.55 -15.59
C GLY A 138 -3.41 24.33 -15.37
N TRP A 139 -3.04 25.16 -16.32
CA TRP A 139 -1.85 26.01 -16.36
C TRP A 139 -1.81 27.11 -15.29
N HIS A 140 -2.94 27.45 -14.69
CA HIS A 140 -2.99 28.49 -13.65
C HIS A 140 -2.42 28.06 -12.29
N ALA A 141 -2.03 26.83 -12.13
CA ALA A 141 -1.43 26.34 -10.91
C ALA A 141 0.10 26.42 -10.96
N ARG A 142 0.64 27.55 -10.50
CA ARG A 142 1.96 27.75 -9.89
C ARG A 142 3.17 27.16 -10.63
N HIS A 143 4.12 28.04 -10.94
CA HIS A 143 5.44 27.71 -11.50
C HIS A 143 6.16 26.51 -10.86
N GLY A 144 6.02 26.29 -9.55
CA GLY A 144 6.62 25.14 -8.85
C GLY A 144 6.06 23.75 -9.18
N PHE A 145 4.94 23.68 -9.91
CA PHE A 145 4.37 22.43 -10.39
C PHE A 145 5.00 22.03 -11.74
N VAL A 146 5.16 22.98 -12.64
CA VAL A 146 5.80 22.76 -13.95
C VAL A 146 7.26 22.34 -13.76
N GLU A 147 7.94 22.95 -12.79
CA GLU A 147 9.32 22.61 -12.43
C GLU A 147 9.44 21.17 -11.93
N ARG A 148 8.62 20.78 -10.96
CA ARG A 148 8.62 19.40 -10.41
C ARG A 148 8.27 18.33 -11.43
N ASN A 149 7.35 18.62 -12.34
CA ASN A 149 7.02 17.65 -13.40
C ASN A 149 8.10 17.57 -14.47
N ARG A 150 8.82 18.65 -14.73
CA ARG A 150 9.98 18.66 -15.62
C ARG A 150 11.13 17.83 -15.02
N GLU A 151 11.44 18.03 -13.75
CA GLU A 151 12.42 17.21 -13.02
C GLU A 151 12.04 15.73 -13.04
N LEU A 152 10.78 15.39 -12.80
CA LEU A 152 10.29 14.02 -12.83
C LEU A 152 10.40 13.39 -14.23
N ILE A 153 10.12 14.16 -15.29
CA ILE A 153 10.26 13.69 -16.68
C ILE A 153 11.74 13.49 -17.02
N GLU A 154 12.62 14.38 -16.57
CA GLU A 154 14.06 14.27 -16.77
C GLU A 154 14.63 13.04 -16.02
N GLU A 155 14.22 12.81 -14.75
CA GLU A 155 14.60 11.60 -14.01
C GLU A 155 14.13 10.30 -14.68
N LEU A 156 12.89 10.29 -15.18
CA LEU A 156 12.35 9.13 -15.90
C LEU A 156 13.11 8.86 -17.21
N GLN A 157 13.51 9.89 -17.93
CA GLN A 157 14.32 9.77 -19.14
C GLN A 157 15.73 9.27 -18.82
N ASP A 158 16.31 9.68 -17.71
CA ASP A 158 17.63 9.21 -17.27
C ASP A 158 17.63 7.76 -16.81
N VAL A 159 16.56 7.32 -16.14
CA VAL A 159 16.37 5.91 -15.77
C VAL A 159 16.22 5.02 -17.01
N GLU A 160 15.45 5.47 -18.00
CA GLU A 160 15.31 4.74 -19.28
C GLU A 160 16.63 4.67 -20.05
N ARG A 161 17.42 5.74 -20.06
CA ARG A 161 18.74 5.78 -20.73
C ARG A 161 19.69 4.78 -20.09
N ARG A 162 19.84 4.80 -18.76
CA ARG A 162 20.69 3.86 -18.02
C ARG A 162 20.27 2.40 -18.20
N ARG A 163 18.98 2.14 -18.37
CA ARG A 163 18.45 0.79 -18.60
C ARG A 163 18.77 0.29 -20.00
N ARG A 164 18.88 1.16 -21.01
CA ARG A 164 19.27 0.83 -22.37
C ARG A 164 20.78 0.62 -22.53
N GLU A 165 21.57 1.23 -21.64
CA GLU A 165 23.04 1.12 -21.66
C GLU A 165 23.54 -0.16 -20.94
N HIS A 166 22.71 -0.84 -20.16
CA HIS A 166 23.04 -2.03 -19.37
C HIS A 166 22.25 -3.29 -19.80
N GLY A 167 21.56 -3.28 -20.88
CA GLY A 167 20.87 -4.40 -21.53
C GLY A 167 21.45 -4.66 -22.92
#